data_3a7a8e278a6ed3eddd823e289b8c6f1c
#
_entry.id   3a7a8e278a6ed3eddd823e289b8c6f1c
#
_cell.length_a   1.000
_cell.length_b   1.000
_cell.length_c   1.000
_cell.angle_alpha   90.00
_cell.angle_beta   90.00
_cell.angle_gamma   90.00
#
_symmetry.space_group_name_H-M   'P 1'
#
loop_
_entity.id
_entity.type
_entity.pdbx_description
1 polymer ?
#
loop_
_entity_poly.entity_id
_entity_poly.type
_entity_poly.pdbx_seq_one_letter_code
_entity_poly.pdbx_strand_id
1 'polypeptide(L)'
;MRKFLLPFIILFTTIVIILRLFFLQVFYHDENTSGIDNIAIETVYDYPERGYIYDRNGELLVSNQPAYDVMVIPSEVKNLDTLELCSLLELSKADFTDKLQKAKDYSRKKPSVIVHQLSNTDYAVLQEKMRKFEGFYIQKRMLRSYLTHNAGNVLGYISEVNEWELKKNPYYLAGELIGRSGVEKQYEEFLRGKKGVQYFQKDKHNAAIERYKNGALDTLPIMGQPLQLTIDIGLQAYGELLMQHKHGGIVAIEPKTGEILALVSAPSFDPSLLVGRDRSKNYTALYNDSIGKPLYDRTLLAQYPPGSPFKVVNALIGLQEGVITPQSVFSCGGGYRYGGHIMRCHCGRGSNDLLYGIALSCNAYFANTYKRAIDMKTSSEVGMEKWTAHVKSFGLGNFLGSDLPTGTPGKVPDINLYNKQYGKGRWNGTSNISNAIGQGEILTTPIQLANVMAAIANKGYYYTPHIVKKIDNKVTPFKEYTEPKHTTIDPKHFDPIIRGMNMAYLAGTARRTQIDGINIAAKTGTAENFIRVNGKRMQLTDPSIFVALAPVEDPKIAIAVFVENGYYGARVAGPIASLMIEKYLKGEVYRCDFERQMLEKSLEHEYLKPYLGQKFYINQ
;
A
#
# COMPACT_ATOMS: atom_id res chain seq x y z
N MET A 1 8.90 -34.19 75.71
CA MET A 1 8.46 -33.59 74.43
C MET A 1 9.56 -33.37 73.41
N ARG A 2 10.79 -32.95 73.73
CA ARG A 2 11.88 -32.71 72.74
C ARG A 2 12.36 -33.95 71.98
N LYS A 3 12.26 -35.16 72.50
CA LYS A 3 12.71 -36.37 71.79
C LYS A 3 11.83 -36.84 70.64
N PHE A 4 10.60 -36.36 70.54
CA PHE A 4 9.67 -36.72 69.45
C PHE A 4 9.54 -35.64 68.39
N LEU A 5 10.09 -34.40 68.59
CA LEU A 5 9.97 -33.28 67.67
C LEU A 5 10.74 -33.54 66.36
N LEU A 6 11.96 -34.06 66.48
CA LEU A 6 12.80 -34.34 65.31
C LEU A 6 12.24 -35.44 64.41
N PRO A 7 11.83 -36.63 64.98
CA PRO A 7 11.15 -37.62 64.14
C PRO A 7 9.85 -37.15 63.51
N PHE A 8 9.09 -36.31 64.21
CA PHE A 8 7.84 -35.73 63.67
C PHE A 8 8.11 -34.80 62.49
N ILE A 9 9.13 -33.94 62.59
CA ILE A 9 9.53 -33.05 61.51
C ILE A 9 9.98 -33.87 60.28
N ILE A 10 10.80 -34.90 60.47
CA ILE A 10 11.26 -35.76 59.38
C ILE A 10 10.08 -36.48 58.72
N LEU A 11 9.18 -37.04 59.49
CA LEU A 11 8.00 -37.73 58.97
C LEU A 11 7.10 -36.79 58.22
N PHE A 12 6.87 -35.60 58.75
CA PHE A 12 6.03 -34.56 58.08
C PHE A 12 6.63 -34.10 56.75
N THR A 13 7.93 -33.78 56.73
CA THR A 13 8.62 -33.39 55.48
C THR A 13 8.62 -34.51 54.45
N THR A 14 8.80 -35.75 54.85
CA THR A 14 8.73 -36.93 53.97
C THR A 14 7.33 -37.07 53.36
N ILE A 15 6.28 -36.93 54.17
CA ILE A 15 4.90 -36.99 53.71
C ILE A 15 4.62 -35.84 52.72
N VAL A 16 5.06 -34.62 52.99
CA VAL A 16 4.91 -33.47 52.07
C VAL A 16 5.62 -33.71 50.74
N ILE A 17 6.83 -34.28 50.78
CA ILE A 17 7.59 -34.62 49.57
C ILE A 17 6.88 -35.72 48.77
N ILE A 18 6.40 -36.77 49.41
CA ILE A 18 5.67 -37.86 48.78
C ILE A 18 4.36 -37.33 48.14
N LEU A 19 3.60 -36.52 48.87
CA LEU A 19 2.38 -35.90 48.33
C LEU A 19 2.67 -34.97 47.15
N ARG A 20 3.76 -34.24 47.23
CA ARG A 20 4.18 -33.37 46.12
C ARG A 20 4.63 -34.17 44.89
N LEU A 21 5.38 -35.23 45.08
CA LEU A 21 5.77 -36.17 44.03
C LEU A 21 4.55 -36.86 43.42
N PHE A 22 3.63 -37.32 44.25
CA PHE A 22 2.36 -37.90 43.78
C PHE A 22 1.53 -36.90 42.98
N PHE A 23 1.41 -35.67 43.46
CA PHE A 23 0.71 -34.59 42.74
C PHE A 23 1.37 -34.30 41.39
N LEU A 24 2.72 -34.21 41.35
CA LEU A 24 3.47 -33.97 40.11
C LEU A 24 3.37 -35.16 39.14
N GLN A 25 3.28 -36.40 39.62
CA GLN A 25 3.22 -37.60 38.77
C GLN A 25 1.80 -37.94 38.28
N VAL A 26 0.76 -37.60 39.07
CA VAL A 26 -0.62 -38.02 38.78
C VAL A 26 -1.48 -36.87 38.25
N PHE A 27 -1.29 -35.64 38.77
CA PHE A 27 -2.14 -34.51 38.44
C PHE A 27 -1.47 -33.46 37.54
N TYR A 28 -0.14 -33.37 37.53
CA TYR A 28 0.58 -32.51 36.60
C TYR A 28 0.89 -33.28 35.31
N HIS A 29 -0.14 -33.74 34.65
CA HIS A 29 -0.07 -34.07 33.23
C HIS A 29 -0.33 -32.77 32.51
N ASP A 30 0.72 -32.17 31.98
CA ASP A 30 0.61 -31.03 31.07
C ASP A 30 -0.13 -31.54 29.83
N GLU A 31 -1.44 -31.29 29.75
CA GLU A 31 -2.29 -31.70 28.63
C GLU A 31 -1.84 -31.06 27.30
N ASN A 32 -0.87 -30.14 27.33
CA ASN A 32 -0.30 -29.45 26.18
C ASN A 32 1.10 -29.90 25.75
N THR A 33 1.75 -30.76 26.48
CA THR A 33 2.99 -31.42 26.04
C THR A 33 2.64 -32.74 25.39
N SER A 34 2.31 -32.72 24.11
CA SER A 34 2.51 -33.90 23.27
C SER A 34 3.91 -34.44 23.60
N GLY A 35 4.06 -35.70 24.03
CA GLY A 35 5.26 -36.31 24.60
C GLY A 35 6.56 -36.25 23.77
N ILE A 36 6.86 -35.09 23.23
CA ILE A 36 7.95 -34.71 22.33
C ILE A 36 8.99 -33.86 23.09
N ASP A 37 8.68 -33.30 24.27
CA ASP A 37 9.61 -32.48 25.08
C ASP A 37 10.73 -33.27 25.76
N ASN A 38 11.27 -34.25 25.08
CA ASN A 38 12.50 -34.89 25.51
C ASN A 38 13.70 -34.16 24.87
N ILE A 39 14.67 -33.79 25.69
CA ILE A 39 15.97 -33.24 25.31
C ILE A 39 16.69 -34.09 24.21
N ALA A 40 16.21 -35.28 23.95
CA ALA A 40 16.72 -36.25 22.99
C ALA A 40 16.07 -36.15 21.58
N ILE A 41 15.13 -35.23 21.34
CA ILE A 41 14.46 -35.13 20.03
C ILE A 41 14.84 -33.79 19.35
N GLU A 42 15.26 -33.88 18.11
CA GLU A 42 15.49 -32.72 17.24
C GLU A 42 14.29 -32.48 16.32
N THR A 43 13.81 -31.27 16.29
CA THR A 43 12.76 -30.85 15.37
C THR A 43 13.40 -30.17 14.16
N VAL A 44 13.20 -30.76 12.99
CA VAL A 44 13.63 -30.20 11.69
C VAL A 44 12.40 -29.73 10.94
N TYR A 45 12.44 -28.48 10.48
CA TYR A 45 11.34 -27.91 9.71
C TYR A 45 11.61 -28.06 8.22
N ASP A 46 10.59 -28.51 7.50
CA ASP A 46 10.56 -28.51 6.03
C ASP A 46 9.70 -27.32 5.56
N TYR A 47 10.32 -26.44 4.78
CA TYR A 47 9.71 -25.18 4.38
C TYR A 47 8.93 -25.33 3.08
N PRO A 48 7.63 -24.96 3.08
CA PRO A 48 6.82 -24.99 1.88
C PRO A 48 7.25 -23.91 0.88
N GLU A 49 6.92 -24.13 -0.36
CA GLU A 49 6.96 -23.06 -1.36
C GLU A 49 5.85 -22.04 -1.08
N ARG A 50 6.17 -20.75 -1.25
CA ARG A 50 5.17 -19.68 -1.15
C ARG A 50 4.22 -19.73 -2.33
N GLY A 51 2.96 -19.34 -2.12
CA GLY A 51 1.95 -19.24 -3.18
C GLY A 51 2.40 -18.30 -4.31
N TYR A 52 2.08 -18.62 -5.53
CA TYR A 52 2.34 -17.77 -6.70
C TYR A 52 1.38 -16.59 -6.74
N ILE A 53 1.78 -15.51 -7.41
CA ILE A 53 0.95 -14.32 -7.58
C ILE A 53 0.76 -14.07 -9.07
N TYR A 54 -0.49 -13.99 -9.49
CA TYR A 54 -0.91 -13.75 -10.87
C TYR A 54 -1.63 -12.41 -11.00
N ASP A 55 -1.58 -11.81 -12.17
CA ASP A 55 -2.41 -10.65 -12.51
C ASP A 55 -3.89 -11.06 -12.75
N ARG A 56 -4.74 -10.08 -13.11
CA ARG A 56 -6.16 -10.33 -13.40
C ARG A 56 -6.40 -11.25 -14.58
N ASN A 57 -5.48 -11.32 -15.53
CA ASN A 57 -5.56 -12.09 -16.77
C ASN A 57 -4.93 -13.48 -16.62
N GLY A 58 -4.30 -13.78 -15.47
CA GLY A 58 -3.61 -15.04 -15.22
C GLY A 58 -2.13 -15.01 -15.61
N GLU A 59 -1.56 -13.83 -15.88
CA GLU A 59 -0.12 -13.66 -16.09
C GLU A 59 0.63 -13.83 -14.78
N LEU A 60 1.67 -14.64 -14.76
CA LEU A 60 2.47 -14.92 -13.57
C LEU A 60 3.40 -13.73 -13.26
N LEU A 61 3.17 -13.09 -12.11
CA LEU A 61 3.95 -11.92 -11.66
C LEU A 61 5.06 -12.31 -10.69
N VAL A 62 4.76 -13.21 -9.75
CA VAL A 62 5.71 -13.63 -8.72
C VAL A 62 5.70 -15.15 -8.59
N SER A 63 6.87 -15.74 -8.76
CA SER A 63 7.15 -17.16 -8.59
C SER A 63 8.17 -17.38 -7.46
N ASN A 64 8.67 -18.60 -7.37
CA ASN A 64 9.74 -18.98 -6.46
C ASN A 64 10.95 -19.43 -7.24
N GLN A 65 12.14 -19.09 -6.75
CA GLN A 65 13.41 -19.59 -7.26
C GLN A 65 14.25 -20.19 -6.14
N PRO A 66 14.95 -21.30 -6.37
CA PRO A 66 15.85 -21.85 -5.38
C PRO A 66 17.05 -20.93 -5.16
N ALA A 67 17.43 -20.80 -3.90
CA ALA A 67 18.68 -20.19 -3.47
C ALA A 67 19.31 -21.09 -2.41
N TYR A 68 20.56 -20.87 -2.11
CA TYR A 68 21.33 -21.75 -1.26
C TYR A 68 22.08 -20.95 -0.20
N ASP A 69 21.86 -21.30 1.07
CA ASP A 69 22.61 -20.73 2.18
C ASP A 69 23.78 -21.64 2.53
N VAL A 70 24.96 -21.07 2.74
CA VAL A 70 26.09 -21.81 3.33
C VAL A 70 25.99 -21.72 4.83
N MET A 71 25.77 -22.87 5.43
CA MET A 71 25.62 -23.05 6.87
C MET A 71 26.91 -23.56 7.49
N VAL A 72 27.13 -23.24 8.76
CA VAL A 72 28.24 -23.79 9.58
C VAL A 72 27.69 -24.29 10.92
N ILE A 73 28.19 -25.44 11.36
CA ILE A 73 28.10 -25.90 12.74
C ILE A 73 29.48 -25.70 13.36
N PRO A 74 29.70 -24.66 14.18
CA PRO A 74 31.05 -24.29 14.62
C PRO A 74 31.82 -25.37 15.37
N SER A 75 31.14 -26.29 16.08
CA SER A 75 31.77 -27.41 16.77
C SER A 75 32.30 -28.52 15.85
N GLU A 76 31.83 -28.57 14.63
CA GLU A 76 32.21 -29.58 13.64
C GLU A 76 33.31 -29.13 12.69
N VAL A 77 33.69 -27.86 12.75
CA VAL A 77 34.74 -27.29 11.89
C VAL A 77 36.11 -27.84 12.28
N LYS A 78 36.75 -28.62 11.39
CA LYS A 78 38.08 -29.20 11.57
C LYS A 78 38.93 -28.89 10.31
N ASN A 79 40.23 -28.65 10.53
CA ASN A 79 41.25 -28.51 9.47
C ASN A 79 40.84 -27.61 8.31
N LEU A 80 40.26 -26.43 8.62
CA LEU A 80 39.69 -25.50 7.67
C LEU A 80 40.75 -24.78 6.85
N ASP A 81 40.80 -25.00 5.55
CA ASP A 81 41.48 -24.09 4.63
C ASP A 81 40.63 -22.81 4.42
N THR A 82 40.93 -21.80 5.26
CA THR A 82 40.20 -20.54 5.26
C THR A 82 40.38 -19.77 3.96
N LEU A 83 41.55 -19.88 3.31
CA LEU A 83 41.83 -19.11 2.10
C LEU A 83 41.05 -19.68 0.90
N GLU A 84 41.07 -21.01 0.74
CA GLU A 84 40.30 -21.67 -0.33
C GLU A 84 38.79 -21.41 -0.14
N LEU A 85 38.27 -21.56 1.10
CA LEU A 85 36.85 -21.33 1.36
C LEU A 85 36.45 -19.85 1.13
N CYS A 86 37.26 -18.89 1.58
CA CYS A 86 37.00 -17.46 1.34
C CYS A 86 36.99 -17.12 -0.15
N SER A 87 37.91 -17.70 -0.93
CA SER A 87 37.94 -17.51 -2.37
C SER A 87 36.68 -18.07 -3.06
N LEU A 88 36.22 -19.24 -2.61
CA LEU A 88 35.00 -19.88 -3.15
C LEU A 88 33.71 -19.15 -2.79
N LEU A 89 33.68 -18.50 -1.61
CA LEU A 89 32.51 -17.77 -1.11
C LEU A 89 32.55 -16.28 -1.50
N GLU A 90 33.61 -15.83 -2.18
CA GLU A 90 33.84 -14.41 -2.51
C GLU A 90 33.82 -13.51 -1.28
N LEU A 91 34.36 -14.00 -0.16
CA LEU A 91 34.46 -13.26 1.10
C LEU A 91 35.89 -12.84 1.40
N SER A 92 36.05 -11.68 2.05
CA SER A 92 37.33 -11.35 2.66
C SER A 92 37.58 -12.25 3.87
N LYS A 93 38.87 -12.54 4.17
CA LYS A 93 39.23 -13.32 5.35
C LYS A 93 38.73 -12.66 6.65
N ALA A 94 38.71 -11.32 6.68
CA ALA A 94 38.23 -10.57 7.84
C ALA A 94 36.72 -10.77 8.05
N ASP A 95 35.91 -10.61 6.98
CA ASP A 95 34.45 -10.81 7.03
C ASP A 95 34.09 -12.27 7.39
N PHE A 96 34.79 -13.23 6.82
CA PHE A 96 34.59 -14.64 7.13
C PHE A 96 34.86 -14.93 8.61
N THR A 97 35.99 -14.40 9.16
CA THR A 97 36.37 -14.60 10.55
C THR A 97 35.36 -13.97 11.51
N ASP A 98 34.87 -12.76 11.19
CA ASP A 98 33.82 -12.08 11.98
C ASP A 98 32.51 -12.89 11.98
N LYS A 99 32.08 -13.38 10.81
CA LYS A 99 30.88 -14.22 10.69
C LYS A 99 31.01 -15.54 11.44
N LEU A 100 32.15 -16.20 11.34
CA LEU A 100 32.41 -17.45 12.07
C LEU A 100 32.45 -17.21 13.58
N GLN A 101 33.01 -16.06 14.02
CA GLN A 101 33.00 -15.70 15.44
C GLN A 101 31.57 -15.43 15.93
N LYS A 102 30.78 -14.68 15.21
CA LYS A 102 29.34 -14.46 15.51
C LYS A 102 28.56 -15.78 15.58
N ALA A 103 28.84 -16.72 14.70
CA ALA A 103 28.25 -18.05 14.73
C ALA A 103 28.63 -18.81 16.01
N LYS A 104 29.90 -18.76 16.45
CA LYS A 104 30.39 -19.35 17.70
C LYS A 104 29.76 -18.73 18.94
N ASP A 105 29.60 -17.39 18.93
CA ASP A 105 29.01 -16.62 20.04
C ASP A 105 27.51 -16.93 20.19
N TYR A 106 26.80 -17.10 19.06
CA TYR A 106 25.40 -17.52 19.06
C TYR A 106 25.25 -18.95 19.59
N SER A 107 25.95 -19.91 19.01
CA SER A 107 25.96 -21.30 19.48
C SER A 107 27.08 -22.10 18.81
N ARG A 108 27.84 -22.87 19.61
CA ARG A 108 28.84 -23.79 19.04
C ARG A 108 28.23 -25.01 18.36
N LYS A 109 26.99 -25.42 18.75
CA LYS A 109 26.34 -26.65 18.31
C LYS A 109 25.17 -26.44 17.34
N LYS A 110 24.64 -25.23 17.24
CA LYS A 110 23.53 -24.93 16.33
C LYS A 110 24.05 -24.41 14.97
N PRO A 111 23.36 -24.75 13.89
CA PRO A 111 23.68 -24.19 12.58
C PRO A 111 23.58 -22.66 12.56
N SER A 112 24.52 -22.02 11.87
CA SER A 112 24.51 -20.58 11.62
C SER A 112 24.84 -20.31 10.16
N VAL A 113 24.26 -19.27 9.58
CA VAL A 113 24.49 -18.91 8.17
C VAL A 113 25.79 -18.12 8.05
N ILE A 114 26.67 -18.52 7.14
CA ILE A 114 27.90 -17.81 6.76
C ILE A 114 27.68 -16.96 5.52
N VAL A 115 27.02 -17.54 4.50
CA VAL A 115 26.65 -16.82 3.28
C VAL A 115 25.18 -17.08 2.98
N HIS A 116 24.44 -16.00 2.81
CA HIS A 116 23.03 -16.07 2.42
C HIS A 116 22.86 -16.09 0.92
N GLN A 117 21.87 -16.82 0.44
CA GLN A 117 21.21 -16.64 -0.86
C GLN A 117 22.16 -16.72 -2.07
N LEU A 118 22.99 -17.77 -2.13
CA LEU A 118 23.75 -18.10 -3.35
C LEU A 118 22.79 -18.40 -4.51
N SER A 119 23.16 -17.93 -5.70
CA SER A 119 22.44 -18.27 -6.92
C SER A 119 22.66 -19.76 -7.32
N ASN A 120 21.84 -20.27 -8.24
CA ASN A 120 22.03 -21.60 -8.81
C ASN A 120 23.42 -21.76 -9.46
N THR A 121 23.94 -20.73 -10.10
CA THR A 121 25.26 -20.75 -10.76
C THR A 121 26.39 -20.85 -9.75
N ASP A 122 26.34 -20.04 -8.68
CA ASP A 122 27.34 -20.05 -7.61
C ASP A 122 27.31 -21.37 -6.84
N TYR A 123 26.10 -21.91 -6.61
CA TYR A 123 25.90 -23.20 -5.96
C TYR A 123 26.52 -24.36 -6.77
N ALA A 124 26.35 -24.41 -8.08
CA ALA A 124 26.88 -25.47 -8.92
C ALA A 124 28.41 -25.60 -8.81
N VAL A 125 29.11 -24.45 -8.74
CA VAL A 125 30.57 -24.40 -8.54
C VAL A 125 30.96 -24.86 -7.14
N LEU A 126 30.16 -24.50 -6.15
CA LEU A 126 30.45 -24.74 -4.74
C LEU A 126 30.15 -26.19 -4.31
N GLN A 127 29.10 -26.80 -4.85
CA GLN A 127 28.58 -28.11 -4.45
C GLN A 127 29.65 -29.22 -4.47
N GLU A 128 30.46 -29.23 -5.51
CA GLU A 128 31.49 -30.24 -5.66
C GLU A 128 32.63 -30.12 -4.64
N LYS A 129 32.95 -28.87 -4.26
CA LYS A 129 34.07 -28.55 -3.35
C LYS A 129 33.66 -28.53 -1.86
N MET A 130 32.39 -28.37 -1.53
CA MET A 130 31.93 -28.28 -0.14
C MET A 130 32.25 -29.52 0.71
N ARG A 131 32.39 -30.70 0.10
CA ARG A 131 32.75 -31.93 0.79
C ARG A 131 34.13 -31.87 1.50
N LYS A 132 35.00 -30.91 1.10
CA LYS A 132 36.32 -30.70 1.74
C LYS A 132 36.22 -29.95 3.05
N PHE A 133 35.13 -29.23 3.31
CA PHE A 133 35.01 -28.31 4.44
C PHE A 133 34.09 -28.91 5.51
N GLU A 134 34.69 -29.68 6.41
CA GLU A 134 33.95 -30.28 7.53
C GLU A 134 33.29 -29.21 8.42
N GLY A 135 32.04 -29.45 8.79
CA GLY A 135 31.22 -28.52 9.58
C GLY A 135 30.49 -27.45 8.72
N PHE A 136 30.71 -27.43 7.40
CA PHE A 136 29.95 -26.59 6.47
C PHE A 136 29.04 -27.45 5.60
N TYR A 137 27.82 -26.95 5.37
CA TYR A 137 26.86 -27.59 4.46
C TYR A 137 25.98 -26.54 3.80
N ILE A 138 25.28 -26.96 2.76
CA ILE A 138 24.41 -26.08 1.99
C ILE A 138 22.97 -26.42 2.30
N GLN A 139 22.22 -25.39 2.67
CA GLN A 139 20.78 -25.48 2.90
C GLN A 139 20.04 -24.79 1.74
N LYS A 140 19.19 -25.56 1.05
CA LYS A 140 18.30 -25.02 0.02
C LYS A 140 17.22 -24.15 0.67
N ARG A 141 16.99 -22.99 0.07
CA ARG A 141 15.95 -22.04 0.46
C ARG A 141 15.18 -21.62 -0.79
N MET A 142 13.92 -21.26 -0.63
CA MET A 142 13.13 -20.68 -1.73
C MET A 142 13.05 -19.17 -1.53
N LEU A 143 13.46 -18.43 -2.56
CA LEU A 143 13.31 -16.98 -2.64
C LEU A 143 12.19 -16.64 -3.62
N ARG A 144 11.71 -15.39 -3.52
CA ARG A 144 10.83 -14.85 -4.55
C ARG A 144 11.57 -14.55 -5.84
N SER A 145 10.88 -14.76 -6.95
CA SER A 145 11.28 -14.35 -8.28
C SER A 145 10.19 -13.45 -8.85
N TYR A 146 10.49 -12.18 -9.00
CA TYR A 146 9.58 -11.21 -9.62
C TYR A 146 9.83 -11.23 -11.13
N LEU A 147 8.80 -11.56 -11.89
CA LEU A 147 8.85 -11.66 -13.35
C LEU A 147 8.48 -10.33 -14.02
N THR A 148 8.06 -9.36 -13.24
CA THR A 148 7.80 -7.98 -13.66
C THR A 148 8.73 -7.03 -12.93
N HIS A 149 9.15 -5.95 -13.60
CA HIS A 149 9.90 -4.84 -13.02
C HIS A 149 8.99 -3.72 -12.47
N ASN A 150 7.67 -3.90 -12.59
CA ASN A 150 6.64 -2.94 -12.23
C ASN A 150 5.89 -3.38 -10.96
N ALA A 151 4.98 -2.52 -10.49
CA ALA A 151 4.10 -2.77 -9.35
C ALA A 151 4.82 -3.01 -8.02
N GLY A 152 6.01 -2.46 -7.80
CA GLY A 152 6.80 -2.71 -6.59
C GLY A 152 6.06 -2.37 -5.29
N ASN A 153 5.31 -1.27 -5.24
CA ASN A 153 4.51 -0.89 -4.06
C ASN A 153 3.30 -1.81 -3.85
N VAL A 154 2.73 -2.35 -4.93
CA VAL A 154 1.58 -3.27 -4.90
C VAL A 154 1.99 -4.65 -4.46
N LEU A 155 2.95 -5.25 -5.16
CA LEU A 155 3.44 -6.60 -4.88
C LEU A 155 4.13 -6.65 -3.51
N GLY A 156 4.93 -5.65 -3.22
CA GLY A 156 5.74 -5.62 -2.02
C GLY A 156 6.97 -6.51 -2.13
N TYR A 157 7.57 -6.82 -0.98
CA TYR A 157 8.77 -7.66 -0.89
C TYR A 157 8.78 -8.46 0.41
N ILE A 158 9.65 -9.47 0.46
CA ILE A 158 9.89 -10.29 1.65
C ILE A 158 11.27 -10.00 2.23
N SER A 159 11.43 -10.18 3.53
CA SER A 159 12.73 -10.16 4.21
C SER A 159 12.74 -11.03 5.45
N GLU A 160 13.91 -11.22 6.05
CA GLU A 160 14.03 -11.97 7.28
C GLU A 160 13.25 -11.32 8.42
N VAL A 161 12.66 -12.17 9.29
CA VAL A 161 11.97 -11.74 10.50
C VAL A 161 12.93 -11.06 11.47
N ASN A 162 12.44 -10.06 12.18
CA ASN A 162 13.19 -9.37 13.22
C ASN A 162 12.83 -9.88 14.61
N GLU A 163 13.58 -9.46 15.64
CA GLU A 163 13.36 -9.90 17.02
C GLU A 163 11.96 -9.57 17.57
N TRP A 164 11.36 -8.46 17.15
CA TRP A 164 10.01 -8.08 17.58
C TRP A 164 8.95 -9.03 17.01
N GLU A 165 9.11 -9.43 15.75
CA GLU A 165 8.21 -10.38 15.09
C GLU A 165 8.32 -11.78 15.69
N LEU A 166 9.54 -12.21 15.99
CA LEU A 166 9.78 -13.48 16.69
C LEU A 166 9.07 -13.53 18.05
N LYS A 167 9.08 -12.42 18.80
CA LYS A 167 8.37 -12.33 20.09
C LYS A 167 6.85 -12.30 19.92
N LYS A 168 6.36 -11.69 18.84
CA LYS A 168 4.93 -11.51 18.59
C LYS A 168 4.26 -12.74 17.99
N ASN A 169 4.97 -13.47 17.14
CA ASN A 169 4.41 -14.59 16.39
C ASN A 169 5.33 -15.83 16.51
N PRO A 170 4.96 -16.81 17.35
CA PRO A 170 5.76 -18.02 17.60
C PRO A 170 5.86 -18.96 16.38
N TYR A 171 5.10 -18.69 15.31
CA TYR A 171 5.21 -19.45 14.06
C TYR A 171 6.59 -19.30 13.42
N TYR A 172 7.23 -18.12 13.55
CA TYR A 172 8.49 -17.83 12.88
C TYR A 172 9.70 -18.19 13.73
N LEU A 173 10.74 -18.65 13.04
CA LEU A 173 12.08 -18.87 13.59
C LEU A 173 13.05 -17.81 13.03
N ALA A 174 14.15 -17.61 13.74
CA ALA A 174 15.21 -16.69 13.29
C ALA A 174 15.73 -17.10 11.89
N GLY A 175 15.86 -16.12 11.00
CA GLY A 175 16.29 -16.32 9.62
C GLY A 175 15.17 -16.69 8.63
N GLU A 176 13.93 -16.85 9.07
CA GLU A 176 12.79 -17.07 8.16
C GLU A 176 12.34 -15.78 7.47
N LEU A 177 11.65 -15.94 6.36
CA LEU A 177 11.19 -14.82 5.52
C LEU A 177 9.72 -14.50 5.80
N ILE A 178 9.41 -13.20 5.84
CA ILE A 178 8.06 -12.65 6.03
C ILE A 178 7.80 -11.53 5.03
N GLY A 179 6.55 -11.35 4.61
CA GLY A 179 6.12 -10.22 3.80
C GLY A 179 6.24 -8.88 4.54
N ARG A 180 6.86 -7.88 3.90
CA ARG A 180 7.13 -6.56 4.49
C ARG A 180 6.18 -5.47 4.07
N SER A 181 5.73 -5.51 2.84
CA SER A 181 4.84 -4.51 2.26
C SER A 181 3.92 -5.13 1.21
N GLY A 182 2.97 -4.36 0.71
CA GLY A 182 2.10 -4.75 -0.37
C GLY A 182 1.33 -6.05 -0.11
N VAL A 183 1.03 -6.76 -1.19
CA VAL A 183 0.32 -8.05 -1.18
C VAL A 183 1.07 -9.11 -0.38
N GLU A 184 2.41 -9.14 -0.49
CA GLU A 184 3.23 -10.08 0.28
C GLU A 184 3.01 -10.00 1.79
N LYS A 185 2.81 -8.78 2.32
CA LYS A 185 2.52 -8.57 3.75
C LYS A 185 1.07 -8.85 4.10
N GLN A 186 0.15 -8.34 3.30
CA GLN A 186 -1.28 -8.41 3.62
C GLN A 186 -1.79 -9.84 3.58
N TYR A 187 -1.30 -10.63 2.63
CA TYR A 187 -1.70 -12.01 2.41
C TYR A 187 -0.65 -13.03 2.86
N GLU A 188 0.22 -12.64 3.80
CA GLU A 188 1.29 -13.49 4.34
C GLU A 188 0.79 -14.87 4.78
N GLU A 189 -0.33 -14.95 5.48
CA GLU A 189 -0.87 -16.22 5.99
C GLU A 189 -1.29 -17.20 4.89
N PHE A 190 -1.79 -16.66 3.76
CA PHE A 190 -2.14 -17.47 2.60
C PHE A 190 -0.89 -17.84 1.79
N LEU A 191 0.01 -16.88 1.60
CA LEU A 191 1.19 -17.06 0.76
C LEU A 191 2.27 -17.95 1.39
N ARG A 192 2.47 -17.90 2.72
CA ARG A 192 3.57 -18.60 3.39
C ARG A 192 3.41 -20.13 3.43
N GLY A 193 2.17 -20.63 3.30
CA GLY A 193 1.86 -22.05 3.48
C GLY A 193 2.00 -22.52 4.94
N LYS A 194 2.12 -23.84 5.14
CA LYS A 194 2.33 -24.46 6.46
C LYS A 194 3.59 -25.30 6.41
N LYS A 195 4.45 -25.13 7.40
CA LYS A 195 5.69 -25.90 7.54
C LYS A 195 5.39 -27.38 7.78
N GLY A 196 6.17 -28.24 7.14
CA GLY A 196 6.34 -29.62 7.55
C GLY A 196 7.25 -29.72 8.78
N VAL A 197 7.06 -30.73 9.57
CA VAL A 197 7.87 -30.98 10.77
C VAL A 197 8.33 -32.42 10.74
N GLN A 198 9.62 -32.63 10.93
CA GLN A 198 10.24 -33.94 11.05
C GLN A 198 10.92 -34.03 12.41
N TYR A 199 10.76 -35.16 13.10
CA TYR A 199 11.32 -35.42 14.42
C TYR A 199 12.42 -36.46 14.32
N PHE A 200 13.62 -36.09 14.77
CA PHE A 200 14.78 -36.98 14.82
C PHE A 200 15.18 -37.28 16.25
N GLN A 201 15.46 -38.54 16.53
CA GLN A 201 16.05 -38.95 17.81
C GLN A 201 17.54 -38.60 17.81
N LYS A 202 18.04 -38.06 18.94
CA LYS A 202 19.44 -37.69 19.11
C LYS A 202 20.18 -38.70 19.99
N ASP A 203 21.47 -38.87 19.72
CA ASP A 203 22.38 -39.61 20.59
C ASP A 203 22.86 -38.75 21.78
N LYS A 204 23.69 -39.37 22.61
CA LYS A 204 24.34 -38.72 23.75
C LYS A 204 25.30 -37.58 23.37
N HIS A 205 25.67 -37.48 22.10
CA HIS A 205 26.51 -36.42 21.54
C HIS A 205 25.70 -35.33 20.82
N ASN A 206 24.37 -35.46 20.87
CA ASN A 206 23.43 -34.52 20.24
C ASN A 206 23.37 -34.60 18.69
N ALA A 207 23.83 -35.72 18.12
CA ALA A 207 23.71 -36.02 16.70
C ALA A 207 22.39 -36.74 16.39
N ALA A 208 21.71 -36.34 15.31
CA ALA A 208 20.50 -37.03 14.84
C ALA A 208 20.84 -38.43 14.34
N ILE A 209 20.16 -39.47 14.87
CA ILE A 209 20.40 -40.86 14.51
C ILE A 209 19.36 -41.34 13.51
N GLU A 210 18.09 -41.31 13.91
CA GLU A 210 16.97 -41.84 13.10
C GLU A 210 15.69 -41.02 13.31
N ARG A 211 14.69 -41.26 12.47
CA ARG A 211 13.37 -40.62 12.64
C ARG A 211 12.67 -41.14 13.88
N TYR A 212 12.21 -40.22 14.72
CA TYR A 212 11.48 -40.58 15.93
C TYR A 212 10.20 -41.34 15.60
N LYS A 213 9.97 -42.50 16.23
CA LYS A 213 8.84 -43.39 15.94
C LYS A 213 8.65 -43.71 14.47
N ASN A 214 9.74 -43.88 13.71
CA ASN A 214 9.74 -44.12 12.27
C ASN A 214 8.98 -43.06 11.46
N GLY A 215 8.93 -41.80 11.94
CA GLY A 215 8.26 -40.68 11.27
C GLY A 215 6.74 -40.61 11.46
N ALA A 216 6.17 -41.37 12.40
CA ALA A 216 4.71 -41.42 12.63
C ALA A 216 4.12 -40.05 13.05
N LEU A 217 4.95 -39.13 13.56
CA LEU A 217 4.55 -37.77 13.96
C LEU A 217 4.98 -36.71 12.96
N ASP A 218 5.66 -37.08 11.88
CA ASP A 218 6.08 -36.15 10.85
C ASP A 218 4.88 -35.58 10.10
N THR A 219 4.96 -34.30 9.73
CA THR A 219 3.97 -33.63 8.90
C THR A 219 4.62 -33.13 7.62
N LEU A 220 3.93 -33.28 6.51
CA LEU A 220 4.40 -32.73 5.23
C LEU A 220 4.15 -31.23 5.16
N PRO A 221 5.01 -30.47 4.48
CA PRO A 221 4.76 -29.06 4.21
C PRO A 221 3.55 -28.90 3.26
N ILE A 222 2.76 -27.86 3.51
CA ILE A 222 1.64 -27.49 2.64
C ILE A 222 2.01 -26.20 1.94
N MET A 223 2.06 -26.24 0.61
CA MET A 223 2.36 -25.09 -0.24
C MET A 223 1.42 -23.91 0.05
N GLY A 224 1.93 -22.70 -0.06
CA GLY A 224 1.13 -21.48 0.02
C GLY A 224 0.10 -21.39 -1.09
N GLN A 225 -1.01 -20.73 -0.79
CA GLN A 225 -2.12 -20.57 -1.73
C GLN A 225 -1.78 -19.52 -2.79
N PRO A 226 -2.02 -19.79 -4.08
CA PRO A 226 -1.82 -18.80 -5.13
C PRO A 226 -2.86 -17.69 -5.05
N LEU A 227 -2.45 -16.47 -5.39
CA LEU A 227 -3.30 -15.30 -5.47
C LEU A 227 -3.46 -14.86 -6.92
N GLN A 228 -4.70 -14.55 -7.32
CA GLN A 228 -4.99 -13.79 -8.53
C GLN A 228 -5.35 -12.37 -8.13
N LEU A 229 -4.57 -11.41 -8.60
CA LEU A 229 -4.80 -9.99 -8.35
C LEU A 229 -5.87 -9.42 -9.29
N THR A 230 -6.34 -8.22 -8.97
CA THR A 230 -7.24 -7.43 -9.81
C THR A 230 -6.47 -6.54 -10.78
N ILE A 231 -5.17 -6.34 -10.54
CA ILE A 231 -4.28 -5.51 -11.37
C ILE A 231 -4.15 -6.11 -12.77
N ASP A 232 -4.28 -5.25 -13.77
CA ASP A 232 -3.84 -5.51 -15.13
C ASP A 232 -2.38 -5.05 -15.24
N ILE A 233 -1.46 -5.99 -15.36
CA ILE A 233 -0.02 -5.66 -15.33
C ILE A 233 0.41 -4.82 -16.52
N GLY A 234 -0.22 -4.99 -17.68
CA GLY A 234 0.04 -4.17 -18.85
C GLY A 234 -0.39 -2.71 -18.67
N LEU A 235 -1.56 -2.51 -18.04
CA LEU A 235 -2.05 -1.17 -17.68
C LEU A 235 -1.21 -0.54 -16.58
N GLN A 236 -0.80 -1.31 -15.58
CA GLN A 236 0.09 -0.88 -14.49
C GLN A 236 1.44 -0.40 -15.04
N ALA A 237 2.09 -1.23 -15.85
CA ALA A 237 3.38 -0.91 -16.47
C ALA A 237 3.29 0.34 -17.36
N TYR A 238 2.20 0.45 -18.11
CA TYR A 238 1.95 1.63 -18.94
C TYR A 238 1.78 2.91 -18.10
N GLY A 239 1.07 2.82 -16.98
CA GLY A 239 0.92 3.93 -16.05
C GLY A 239 2.26 4.35 -15.42
N GLU A 240 3.10 3.39 -15.03
CA GLU A 240 4.45 3.67 -14.51
C GLU A 240 5.34 4.33 -15.57
N LEU A 241 5.26 3.87 -16.82
CA LEU A 241 5.97 4.46 -17.96
C LEU A 241 5.55 5.92 -18.19
N LEU A 242 4.24 6.21 -18.19
CA LEU A 242 3.71 7.58 -18.34
C LEU A 242 4.12 8.48 -17.17
N MET A 243 4.35 7.92 -16.00
CA MET A 243 4.78 8.63 -14.79
C MET A 243 6.30 8.75 -14.64
N GLN A 244 7.11 8.24 -15.58
CA GLN A 244 8.55 8.48 -15.59
C GLN A 244 8.86 9.98 -15.48
N HIS A 245 9.86 10.34 -14.66
CA HIS A 245 10.27 11.74 -14.38
C HIS A 245 9.17 12.61 -13.76
N LYS A 246 8.15 11.99 -13.15
CA LYS A 246 7.02 12.66 -12.50
C LYS A 246 6.77 12.02 -11.13
N HIS A 247 6.31 12.82 -10.16
CA HIS A 247 5.90 12.35 -8.85
C HIS A 247 4.37 12.41 -8.72
N GLY A 248 3.79 11.42 -8.08
CA GLY A 248 2.35 11.39 -7.87
C GLY A 248 1.77 9.98 -7.89
N GLY A 249 0.51 9.85 -8.25
CA GLY A 249 -0.16 8.55 -8.31
C GLY A 249 -1.29 8.48 -9.32
N ILE A 250 -1.50 7.27 -9.83
CA ILE A 250 -2.65 6.89 -10.67
C ILE A 250 -3.39 5.78 -9.94
N VAL A 251 -4.69 5.91 -9.80
CA VAL A 251 -5.58 4.86 -9.32
C VAL A 251 -6.70 4.67 -10.31
N ALA A 252 -6.84 3.46 -10.85
CA ALA A 252 -7.92 3.06 -11.74
C ALA A 252 -8.71 1.92 -11.09
N ILE A 253 -10.04 2.05 -11.03
CA ILE A 253 -10.96 1.12 -10.38
C ILE A 253 -12.04 0.72 -11.37
N GLU A 254 -12.42 -0.56 -11.40
CA GLU A 254 -13.63 -1.02 -12.06
C GLU A 254 -14.85 -0.71 -11.18
N PRO A 255 -15.74 0.22 -11.58
CA PRO A 255 -16.78 0.71 -10.68
C PRO A 255 -17.74 -0.38 -10.18
N LYS A 256 -18.07 -1.35 -11.03
CA LYS A 256 -19.07 -2.40 -10.75
C LYS A 256 -18.60 -3.45 -9.75
N THR A 257 -17.31 -3.57 -9.52
CA THR A 257 -16.72 -4.60 -8.65
C THR A 257 -15.89 -4.03 -7.53
N GLY A 258 -15.34 -2.81 -7.69
CA GLY A 258 -14.33 -2.24 -6.80
C GLY A 258 -12.92 -2.79 -7.05
N GLU A 259 -12.74 -3.66 -8.06
CA GLU A 259 -11.43 -4.19 -8.46
C GLU A 259 -10.49 -3.06 -8.87
N ILE A 260 -9.31 -3.00 -8.28
CA ILE A 260 -8.27 -2.03 -8.65
C ILE A 260 -7.57 -2.54 -9.91
N LEU A 261 -7.71 -1.80 -11.02
CA LEU A 261 -7.13 -2.13 -12.32
C LEU A 261 -5.65 -1.73 -12.42
N ALA A 262 -5.32 -0.59 -11.82
CA ALA A 262 -3.94 -0.09 -11.72
C ALA A 262 -3.78 0.78 -10.47
N LEU A 263 -2.63 0.65 -9.80
CA LEU A 263 -2.26 1.40 -8.60
C LEU A 263 -0.80 1.85 -8.74
N VAL A 264 -0.60 2.98 -9.41
CA VAL A 264 0.74 3.49 -9.76
C VAL A 264 1.17 4.56 -8.78
N SER A 265 2.20 4.28 -8.00
CA SER A 265 2.89 5.27 -7.17
C SER A 265 4.21 5.63 -7.85
N ALA A 266 4.42 6.91 -8.14
CA ALA A 266 5.62 7.37 -8.85
C ALA A 266 6.42 8.38 -8.00
N PRO A 267 7.77 8.24 -8.01
CA PRO A 267 8.56 7.20 -8.65
C PRO A 267 8.26 5.81 -8.12
N SER A 268 8.26 4.82 -9.00
CA SER A 268 8.15 3.39 -8.69
C SER A 268 9.52 2.77 -8.44
N PHE A 269 9.56 1.53 -8.01
CA PHE A 269 10.78 0.73 -7.92
C PHE A 269 10.55 -0.69 -8.43
N ASP A 270 11.61 -1.29 -8.95
CA ASP A 270 11.61 -2.69 -9.36
C ASP A 270 11.65 -3.60 -8.11
N PRO A 271 10.62 -4.44 -7.86
CA PRO A 271 10.60 -5.32 -6.70
C PRO A 271 11.73 -6.36 -6.69
N SER A 272 12.30 -6.71 -7.85
CA SER A 272 13.43 -7.64 -7.96
C SER A 272 14.70 -7.13 -7.27
N LEU A 273 14.87 -5.80 -7.14
CA LEU A 273 15.97 -5.18 -6.41
C LEU A 273 15.97 -5.53 -4.91
N LEU A 274 14.81 -5.94 -4.37
CA LEU A 274 14.64 -6.28 -2.97
C LEU A 274 14.69 -7.79 -2.70
N VAL A 275 15.35 -8.54 -3.60
CA VAL A 275 15.61 -9.98 -3.47
C VAL A 275 17.13 -10.22 -3.50
N GLY A 276 17.59 -11.29 -2.83
CA GLY A 276 18.98 -11.73 -2.91
C GLY A 276 19.94 -10.94 -2.03
N ARG A 277 21.24 -11.09 -2.32
CA ARG A 277 22.35 -10.54 -1.53
C ARG A 277 22.36 -9.02 -1.46
N ASP A 278 22.04 -8.35 -2.58
CA ASP A 278 22.08 -6.89 -2.69
C ASP A 278 20.85 -6.20 -2.09
N ARG A 279 19.86 -6.95 -1.60
CA ARG A 279 18.61 -6.43 -1.04
C ARG A 279 18.83 -5.27 -0.04
N SER A 280 19.75 -5.45 0.92
CA SER A 280 19.98 -4.45 1.97
C SER A 280 20.60 -3.17 1.42
N LYS A 281 21.52 -3.29 0.47
CA LYS A 281 22.15 -2.16 -0.24
C LYS A 281 21.09 -1.41 -1.07
N ASN A 282 20.32 -2.14 -1.86
CA ASN A 282 19.27 -1.57 -2.71
C ASN A 282 18.17 -0.93 -1.87
N TYR A 283 17.72 -1.57 -0.79
CA TYR A 283 16.76 -1.00 0.14
C TYR A 283 17.27 0.32 0.74
N THR A 284 18.53 0.36 1.17
CA THR A 284 19.14 1.57 1.72
C THR A 284 19.19 2.70 0.69
N ALA A 285 19.51 2.39 -0.56
CA ALA A 285 19.49 3.37 -1.65
C ALA A 285 18.08 3.92 -1.90
N LEU A 286 17.07 3.05 -2.00
CA LEU A 286 15.67 3.45 -2.18
C LEU A 286 15.12 4.24 -0.97
N TYR A 287 15.51 3.87 0.24
CA TYR A 287 15.09 4.53 1.48
C TYR A 287 15.69 5.93 1.63
N ASN A 288 16.97 6.10 1.25
CA ASN A 288 17.70 7.36 1.34
C ASN A 288 17.39 8.33 0.20
N ASP A 289 16.64 7.91 -0.83
CA ASP A 289 16.16 8.83 -1.86
C ASP A 289 15.11 9.80 -1.27
N SER A 290 15.60 10.93 -0.78
CA SER A 290 14.80 11.96 -0.10
C SER A 290 13.87 12.75 -1.04
N ILE A 291 14.14 12.74 -2.34
CA ILE A 291 13.37 13.46 -3.37
C ILE A 291 12.34 12.52 -3.97
N GLY A 292 12.77 11.41 -4.53
CA GLY A 292 11.89 10.43 -5.19
C GLY A 292 10.98 9.70 -4.21
N LYS A 293 11.54 9.23 -3.09
CA LYS A 293 10.84 8.42 -2.07
C LYS A 293 10.08 7.25 -2.68
N PRO A 294 10.74 6.36 -3.45
CA PRO A 294 10.04 5.30 -4.20
C PRO A 294 9.33 4.28 -3.31
N LEU A 295 9.79 4.09 -2.05
CA LEU A 295 9.14 3.22 -1.07
C LEU A 295 7.85 3.82 -0.46
N TYR A 296 7.59 5.12 -0.70
CA TYR A 296 6.41 5.80 -0.21
C TYR A 296 5.26 5.69 -1.21
N ASP A 297 4.25 4.91 -0.87
CA ASP A 297 3.07 4.76 -1.72
C ASP A 297 2.20 6.02 -1.71
N ARG A 298 2.33 6.83 -2.77
CA ARG A 298 1.57 8.07 -2.91
C ARG A 298 0.09 7.85 -3.15
N THR A 299 -0.31 6.70 -3.64
CA THR A 299 -1.71 6.40 -3.93
C THR A 299 -2.54 6.18 -2.68
N LEU A 300 -1.92 5.62 -1.63
CA LEU A 300 -2.55 5.24 -0.38
C LEU A 300 -2.21 6.17 0.79
N LEU A 301 -0.99 6.76 0.79
CA LEU A 301 -0.45 7.49 1.94
C LEU A 301 -0.42 9.00 1.74
N ALA A 302 -0.21 9.48 0.50
CA ALA A 302 -0.12 10.92 0.26
C ALA A 302 -1.49 11.58 0.40
N GLN A 303 -1.53 12.62 1.22
CA GLN A 303 -2.73 13.40 1.49
C GLN A 303 -2.63 14.74 0.77
N TYR A 304 -3.48 14.93 -0.22
CA TYR A 304 -3.51 16.11 -1.06
C TYR A 304 -4.84 16.84 -0.96
N PRO A 305 -4.87 18.18 -1.09
CA PRO A 305 -6.12 18.87 -1.34
C PRO A 305 -6.73 18.36 -2.65
N PRO A 306 -8.00 17.91 -2.65
CA PRO A 306 -8.62 17.36 -3.87
C PRO A 306 -8.83 18.40 -4.98
N GLY A 307 -8.86 19.67 -4.65
CA GLY A 307 -9.10 20.74 -5.58
C GLY A 307 -10.47 20.63 -6.28
N SER A 308 -10.55 21.14 -7.51
CA SER A 308 -11.81 21.20 -8.26
C SER A 308 -12.56 19.87 -8.50
N PRO A 309 -11.96 18.66 -8.48
CA PRO A 309 -12.70 17.40 -8.40
C PRO A 309 -13.71 17.34 -7.26
N PHE A 310 -13.42 17.94 -6.13
CA PHE A 310 -14.32 17.96 -4.98
C PHE A 310 -15.62 18.78 -5.22
N LYS A 311 -15.64 19.65 -6.21
CA LYS A 311 -16.84 20.42 -6.58
C LYS A 311 -18.02 19.54 -6.97
N VAL A 312 -17.76 18.36 -7.58
CA VAL A 312 -18.82 17.42 -7.95
C VAL A 312 -19.50 16.84 -6.71
N VAL A 313 -18.74 16.60 -5.64
CA VAL A 313 -19.30 16.17 -4.34
C VAL A 313 -20.12 17.30 -3.71
N ASN A 314 -19.62 18.54 -3.71
CA ASN A 314 -20.38 19.69 -3.23
C ASN A 314 -21.66 19.95 -4.04
N ALA A 315 -21.66 19.68 -5.34
CA ALA A 315 -22.85 19.78 -6.18
C ALA A 315 -23.90 18.72 -5.79
N LEU A 316 -23.47 17.46 -5.60
CA LEU A 316 -24.34 16.37 -5.15
C LEU A 316 -24.96 16.69 -3.79
N ILE A 317 -24.17 17.19 -2.83
CA ILE A 317 -24.66 17.62 -1.52
C ILE A 317 -25.66 18.80 -1.68
N GLY A 318 -25.35 19.77 -2.53
CA GLY A 318 -26.25 20.91 -2.77
C GLY A 318 -27.60 20.50 -3.36
N LEU A 319 -27.61 19.52 -4.25
CA LEU A 319 -28.84 18.93 -4.79
C LEU A 319 -29.60 18.12 -3.73
N GLN A 320 -28.90 17.29 -2.96
CA GLN A 320 -29.48 16.45 -1.91
C GLN A 320 -30.14 17.28 -0.81
N GLU A 321 -29.47 18.34 -0.37
CA GLU A 321 -29.98 19.25 0.65
C GLU A 321 -30.98 20.31 0.12
N GLY A 322 -31.28 20.27 -1.19
CA GLY A 322 -32.27 21.13 -1.85
C GLY A 322 -31.88 22.60 -1.91
N VAL A 323 -30.60 22.94 -1.70
CA VAL A 323 -30.11 24.33 -1.71
C VAL A 323 -29.79 24.83 -3.11
N ILE A 324 -29.68 23.91 -4.07
CA ILE A 324 -29.64 24.17 -5.52
C ILE A 324 -30.51 23.16 -6.27
N THR A 325 -30.88 23.52 -7.49
CA THR A 325 -31.45 22.65 -8.52
C THR A 325 -30.53 22.65 -9.75
N PRO A 326 -30.70 21.76 -10.73
CA PRO A 326 -29.94 21.83 -11.98
C PRO A 326 -30.05 23.17 -12.73
N GLN A 327 -31.15 23.88 -12.52
CA GLN A 327 -31.44 25.19 -13.13
C GLN A 327 -31.00 26.38 -12.27
N SER A 328 -30.46 26.14 -11.07
CA SER A 328 -29.98 27.23 -10.20
C SER A 328 -28.82 27.96 -10.86
N VAL A 329 -28.96 29.25 -11.02
CA VAL A 329 -27.97 30.13 -11.70
C VAL A 329 -27.29 31.03 -10.68
N PHE A 330 -25.96 31.13 -10.76
CA PHE A 330 -25.18 32.12 -10.02
C PHE A 330 -24.31 32.95 -10.94
N SER A 331 -24.27 34.24 -10.64
CA SER A 331 -23.44 35.20 -11.37
C SER A 331 -21.96 35.05 -10.97
N CYS A 332 -21.05 35.14 -11.96
CA CYS A 332 -19.61 35.14 -11.75
C CYS A 332 -19.00 36.42 -12.34
N GLY A 333 -18.57 37.34 -11.49
CA GLY A 333 -17.85 38.56 -11.86
C GLY A 333 -16.33 38.39 -12.01
N GLY A 334 -15.85 37.15 -12.30
CA GLY A 334 -14.43 36.80 -12.32
C GLY A 334 -13.92 36.21 -11.02
N GLY A 335 -14.82 35.92 -10.05
CA GLY A 335 -14.51 35.28 -8.77
C GLY A 335 -15.60 35.49 -7.73
N TYR A 336 -15.40 34.88 -6.57
CA TYR A 336 -16.26 35.03 -5.38
C TYR A 336 -15.57 35.93 -4.36
N ARG A 337 -16.23 37.01 -3.91
CA ARG A 337 -15.70 37.97 -2.94
C ARG A 337 -16.15 37.60 -1.53
N TYR A 338 -15.23 37.55 -0.57
CA TYR A 338 -15.52 37.30 0.84
C TYR A 338 -14.46 37.91 1.75
N GLY A 339 -14.86 38.55 2.85
CA GLY A 339 -13.95 39.06 3.88
C GLY A 339 -12.75 39.89 3.35
N GLY A 340 -12.95 40.71 2.31
CA GLY A 340 -11.86 41.47 1.67
C GLY A 340 -11.00 40.67 0.68
N HIS A 341 -11.22 39.35 0.54
CA HIS A 341 -10.51 38.47 -0.36
C HIS A 341 -11.33 38.14 -1.61
N ILE A 342 -10.65 37.66 -2.67
CA ILE A 342 -11.28 37.18 -3.91
C ILE A 342 -10.78 35.77 -4.21
N MET A 343 -11.71 34.80 -4.22
CA MET A 343 -11.48 33.48 -4.81
C MET A 343 -11.67 33.61 -6.33
N ARG A 344 -10.57 33.74 -7.06
CA ARG A 344 -10.59 34.01 -8.52
C ARG A 344 -11.19 32.83 -9.30
N CYS A 345 -11.86 33.15 -10.43
CA CYS A 345 -12.37 32.17 -11.40
C CYS A 345 -11.66 32.31 -12.74
N HIS A 346 -11.53 31.20 -13.44
CA HIS A 346 -11.01 31.12 -14.80
C HIS A 346 -12.13 30.89 -15.84
N CYS A 347 -13.39 30.82 -15.40
CA CYS A 347 -14.55 30.54 -16.25
C CYS A 347 -15.09 31.75 -17.06
N GLY A 348 -14.40 32.89 -16.99
CA GLY A 348 -14.90 34.13 -17.58
C GLY A 348 -15.95 34.83 -16.70
N ARG A 349 -16.50 35.95 -17.22
CA ARG A 349 -17.62 36.66 -16.57
C ARG A 349 -18.94 36.20 -17.17
N GLY A 350 -19.98 36.09 -16.35
CA GLY A 350 -21.30 35.68 -16.80
C GLY A 350 -22.07 34.94 -15.70
N SER A 351 -23.16 34.34 -16.07
CA SER A 351 -23.99 33.53 -15.19
C SER A 351 -23.89 32.05 -15.58
N ASN A 352 -23.73 31.18 -14.60
CA ASN A 352 -23.60 29.75 -14.82
C ASN A 352 -24.72 29.01 -14.08
N ASP A 353 -25.33 28.03 -14.74
CA ASP A 353 -26.13 26.99 -14.12
C ASP A 353 -25.21 25.85 -13.60
N LEU A 354 -25.81 24.77 -13.13
CA LEU A 354 -25.05 23.64 -12.59
C LEU A 354 -24.12 22.99 -13.63
N LEU A 355 -24.61 22.79 -14.87
CA LEU A 355 -23.84 22.11 -15.92
C LEU A 355 -22.62 22.96 -16.33
N TYR A 356 -22.83 24.25 -16.62
CA TYR A 356 -21.75 25.19 -16.93
C TYR A 356 -20.83 25.43 -15.72
N GLY A 357 -21.36 25.45 -14.50
CA GLY A 357 -20.58 25.53 -13.26
C GLY A 357 -19.57 24.40 -13.12
N ILE A 358 -19.97 23.17 -13.47
CA ILE A 358 -19.09 21.99 -13.49
C ILE A 358 -18.14 22.03 -14.67
N ALA A 359 -18.66 22.27 -15.89
CA ALA A 359 -17.90 22.24 -17.15
C ALA A 359 -16.77 23.25 -17.18
N LEU A 360 -17.04 24.48 -16.73
CA LEU A 360 -16.08 25.58 -16.67
C LEU A 360 -15.36 25.67 -15.32
N SER A 361 -15.69 24.78 -14.37
CA SER A 361 -15.09 24.76 -13.03
C SER A 361 -15.25 26.09 -12.26
N CYS A 362 -16.42 26.70 -12.29
CA CYS A 362 -16.68 28.05 -11.74
C CYS A 362 -16.57 28.06 -10.21
N ASN A 363 -15.56 28.74 -9.65
CA ASN A 363 -15.39 28.85 -8.20
C ASN A 363 -16.53 29.63 -7.53
N ALA A 364 -17.05 30.67 -8.17
CA ALA A 364 -18.15 31.46 -7.63
C ALA A 364 -19.45 30.66 -7.52
N TYR A 365 -19.72 29.76 -8.49
CA TYR A 365 -20.87 28.86 -8.41
C TYR A 365 -20.79 27.98 -7.18
N PHE A 366 -19.65 27.30 -7.00
CA PHE A 366 -19.47 26.35 -5.88
C PHE A 366 -19.32 27.02 -4.52
N ALA A 367 -18.77 28.23 -4.45
CA ALA A 367 -18.76 29.02 -3.21
C ALA A 367 -20.19 29.34 -2.74
N ASN A 368 -21.07 29.75 -3.67
CA ASN A 368 -22.49 30.01 -3.37
C ASN A 368 -23.22 28.70 -2.95
N THR A 369 -23.00 27.60 -3.66
CA THR A 369 -23.59 26.30 -3.35
C THR A 369 -23.19 25.84 -1.95
N TYR A 370 -21.90 25.85 -1.65
CA TYR A 370 -21.35 25.45 -0.35
C TYR A 370 -21.87 26.32 0.79
N LYS A 371 -21.79 27.65 0.60
CA LYS A 371 -22.29 28.60 1.61
C LYS A 371 -23.78 28.36 1.93
N ARG A 372 -24.60 28.11 0.92
CA ARG A 372 -26.02 27.76 1.10
C ARG A 372 -26.16 26.43 1.85
N ALA A 373 -25.39 25.39 1.51
CA ALA A 373 -25.46 24.10 2.19
C ALA A 373 -25.10 24.21 3.69
N ILE A 374 -24.18 25.10 4.04
CA ILE A 374 -23.79 25.33 5.43
C ILE A 374 -24.74 26.27 6.16
N ASP A 375 -25.12 27.41 5.56
CA ASP A 375 -25.76 28.53 6.28
C ASP A 375 -27.29 28.52 6.19
N MET A 376 -27.91 27.82 5.23
CA MET A 376 -29.38 27.77 5.06
C MET A 376 -30.08 26.74 5.96
N LYS A 377 -29.41 26.21 6.96
CA LYS A 377 -29.96 25.33 8.01
C LYS A 377 -30.23 26.15 9.27
N THR A 378 -30.73 25.50 10.30
CA THR A 378 -31.03 26.11 11.61
C THR A 378 -29.81 26.82 12.21
N SER A 379 -28.63 26.28 11.95
CA SER A 379 -27.33 26.89 12.24
C SER A 379 -26.26 26.39 11.31
N SER A 380 -25.13 27.10 11.17
CA SER A 380 -23.98 26.66 10.37
C SER A 380 -23.35 25.38 10.91
N GLU A 381 -23.49 25.10 12.21
CA GLU A 381 -23.06 23.84 12.83
C GLU A 381 -23.87 22.66 12.29
N VAL A 382 -25.21 22.77 12.25
CA VAL A 382 -26.08 21.73 11.66
C VAL A 382 -25.81 21.53 10.17
N GLY A 383 -25.60 22.62 9.42
CA GLY A 383 -25.20 22.52 8.02
C GLY A 383 -23.88 21.79 7.82
N MET A 384 -22.89 22.07 8.66
CA MET A 384 -21.58 21.42 8.63
C MET A 384 -21.64 19.95 9.01
N GLU A 385 -22.46 19.59 10.00
CA GLU A 385 -22.66 18.19 10.40
C GLU A 385 -23.20 17.35 9.24
N LYS A 386 -24.25 17.84 8.58
CA LYS A 386 -24.84 17.19 7.41
C LYS A 386 -23.84 17.09 6.25
N TRP A 387 -23.16 18.19 5.94
CA TRP A 387 -22.15 18.21 4.90
C TRP A 387 -21.04 17.21 5.18
N THR A 388 -20.52 17.16 6.41
CA THR A 388 -19.50 16.20 6.83
C THR A 388 -19.98 14.75 6.69
N ALA A 389 -21.23 14.46 7.08
CA ALA A 389 -21.84 13.13 6.94
C ALA A 389 -21.94 12.71 5.46
N HIS A 390 -22.40 13.62 4.61
CA HIS A 390 -22.46 13.36 3.16
C HIS A 390 -21.08 13.12 2.57
N VAL A 391 -20.08 13.94 2.90
CA VAL A 391 -18.70 13.77 2.42
C VAL A 391 -18.13 12.41 2.84
N LYS A 392 -18.32 12.04 4.12
CA LYS A 392 -17.84 10.76 4.65
C LYS A 392 -18.51 9.55 4.01
N SER A 393 -19.76 9.68 3.56
CA SER A 393 -20.48 8.58 2.89
C SER A 393 -19.84 8.16 1.56
N PHE A 394 -19.00 8.98 0.95
CA PHE A 394 -18.18 8.63 -0.22
C PHE A 394 -16.86 7.90 0.14
N GLY A 395 -16.64 7.59 1.41
CA GLY A 395 -15.39 6.97 1.89
C GLY A 395 -14.27 7.97 2.19
N LEU A 396 -14.54 9.29 2.13
CA LEU A 396 -13.59 10.33 2.47
C LEU A 396 -13.48 10.52 3.99
N GLY A 397 -12.30 10.87 4.48
CA GLY A 397 -12.07 11.07 5.91
C GLY A 397 -12.03 9.80 6.75
N ASN A 398 -12.07 8.63 6.12
CA ASN A 398 -11.94 7.32 6.73
C ASN A 398 -10.96 6.47 5.92
N PHE A 399 -10.33 5.50 6.57
CA PHE A 399 -9.64 4.44 5.82
C PHE A 399 -10.69 3.64 5.04
N LEU A 400 -10.50 3.50 3.72
CA LEU A 400 -11.48 2.82 2.86
C LEU A 400 -11.66 1.34 3.21
N GLY A 401 -10.64 0.72 3.80
CA GLY A 401 -10.64 -0.70 4.13
C GLY A 401 -10.18 -1.57 2.98
N SER A 402 -9.38 -1.02 2.05
CA SER A 402 -8.74 -1.83 1.00
C SER A 402 -7.87 -2.92 1.61
N ASP A 403 -7.70 -4.00 0.88
CA ASP A 403 -6.89 -5.16 1.23
C ASP A 403 -5.38 -4.93 1.00
N LEU A 404 -4.90 -3.75 1.35
CA LEU A 404 -3.49 -3.40 1.38
C LEU A 404 -3.09 -2.98 2.80
N PRO A 405 -1.84 -3.28 3.22
CA PRO A 405 -1.45 -3.15 4.65
C PRO A 405 -1.25 -1.71 5.11
N THR A 406 -1.35 -0.75 4.21
CA THR A 406 -1.10 0.67 4.49
C THR A 406 -2.19 1.54 3.89
N GLY A 407 -2.40 2.71 4.49
CA GLY A 407 -3.33 3.71 4.00
C GLY A 407 -3.55 4.81 5.03
N THR A 408 -4.07 5.93 4.58
CA THR A 408 -4.45 7.05 5.45
C THR A 408 -5.92 7.44 5.23
N PRO A 409 -6.61 7.92 6.26
CA PRO A 409 -7.99 8.33 6.13
C PRO A 409 -8.19 9.64 5.35
N GLY A 410 -7.11 10.37 5.05
CA GLY A 410 -7.25 11.75 4.62
C GLY A 410 -7.77 12.65 5.77
N LYS A 411 -8.35 13.79 5.43
CA LYS A 411 -8.93 14.71 6.41
C LYS A 411 -10.21 15.32 5.88
N VAL A 412 -11.30 15.15 6.60
CA VAL A 412 -12.55 15.86 6.36
C VAL A 412 -12.83 16.74 7.59
N PRO A 413 -12.92 18.07 7.42
CA PRO A 413 -13.17 18.97 8.53
C PRO A 413 -14.57 18.76 9.11
N ASP A 414 -14.71 19.00 10.41
CA ASP A 414 -15.94 18.86 11.17
C ASP A 414 -16.23 20.09 12.05
N ILE A 415 -17.33 20.05 12.77
CA ILE A 415 -17.74 21.10 13.70
C ILE A 415 -16.67 21.36 14.76
N ASN A 416 -16.04 20.30 15.30
CA ASN A 416 -15.07 20.42 16.39
C ASN A 416 -13.84 21.22 15.95
N LEU A 417 -13.40 21.01 14.71
CA LEU A 417 -12.29 21.76 14.13
C LEU A 417 -12.59 23.26 14.11
N TYR A 418 -13.76 23.65 13.59
CA TYR A 418 -14.11 25.06 13.44
C TYR A 418 -14.51 25.72 14.76
N ASN A 419 -15.16 24.98 15.67
CA ASN A 419 -15.41 25.46 17.03
C ASN A 419 -14.12 25.73 17.82
N LYS A 420 -13.10 24.89 17.62
CA LYS A 420 -11.78 25.12 18.20
C LYS A 420 -11.07 26.33 17.59
N GLN A 421 -11.21 26.53 16.28
CA GLN A 421 -10.51 27.58 15.54
C GLN A 421 -11.13 28.96 15.71
N TYR A 422 -12.46 29.07 15.71
CA TYR A 422 -13.19 30.32 15.68
C TYR A 422 -14.04 30.57 16.93
N GLY A 423 -14.31 29.55 17.73
CA GLY A 423 -15.27 29.56 18.84
C GLY A 423 -16.66 29.07 18.41
N LYS A 424 -17.37 28.41 19.35
CA LYS A 424 -18.72 27.87 19.10
C LYS A 424 -19.69 28.96 18.65
N GLY A 425 -20.41 28.74 17.55
CA GLY A 425 -21.37 29.68 16.99
C GLY A 425 -20.77 30.97 16.39
N ARG A 426 -19.43 31.07 16.28
CA ARG A 426 -18.74 32.27 15.75
C ARG A 426 -18.22 32.13 14.34
N TRP A 427 -18.61 31.09 13.61
CA TRP A 427 -18.22 30.83 12.24
C TRP A 427 -19.43 30.48 11.37
N ASN A 428 -19.27 30.59 10.07
CA ASN A 428 -20.28 30.28 9.06
C ASN A 428 -19.61 29.74 7.79
N GLY A 429 -20.40 29.45 6.76
CA GLY A 429 -19.88 28.92 5.48
C GLY A 429 -18.87 29.84 4.77
N THR A 430 -18.80 31.13 5.12
CA THR A 430 -17.79 32.05 4.60
C THR A 430 -16.43 31.82 5.31
N SER A 431 -16.43 31.46 6.59
CA SER A 431 -15.21 31.25 7.37
C SER A 431 -14.36 30.09 6.84
N ASN A 432 -14.99 29.10 6.22
CA ASN A 432 -14.36 27.90 5.69
C ASN A 432 -14.67 27.67 4.20
N ILE A 433 -14.87 28.76 3.47
CA ILE A 433 -15.31 28.76 2.06
C ILE A 433 -14.37 28.02 1.10
N SER A 434 -13.10 27.82 1.47
CA SER A 434 -12.13 27.06 0.68
C SER A 434 -12.53 25.60 0.46
N ASN A 435 -13.33 25.01 1.35
CA ASN A 435 -13.89 23.67 1.18
C ASN A 435 -14.82 23.57 -0.04
N ALA A 436 -15.43 24.70 -0.45
CA ALA A 436 -16.26 24.76 -1.66
C ALA A 436 -15.55 24.27 -2.92
N ILE A 437 -14.25 24.47 -2.98
CA ILE A 437 -13.40 24.15 -4.14
C ILE A 437 -12.37 23.05 -3.85
N GLY A 438 -12.55 22.30 -2.74
CA GLY A 438 -11.67 21.22 -2.36
C GLY A 438 -10.28 21.66 -1.89
N GLN A 439 -10.20 22.84 -1.26
CA GLN A 439 -9.02 23.39 -0.61
C GLN A 439 -9.31 23.67 0.87
N GLY A 440 -8.38 24.27 1.59
CA GLY A 440 -8.51 24.49 3.02
C GLY A 440 -8.12 23.27 3.83
N GLU A 441 -9.00 22.80 4.69
CA GLU A 441 -8.69 21.74 5.64
C GLU A 441 -8.97 20.33 5.12
N ILE A 442 -9.58 20.19 3.93
CA ILE A 442 -9.87 18.88 3.33
C ILE A 442 -8.64 18.31 2.62
N LEU A 443 -8.31 17.06 2.96
CA LEU A 443 -7.23 16.29 2.33
C LEU A 443 -7.76 14.89 1.94
N THR A 444 -7.37 14.43 0.77
CA THR A 444 -7.76 13.11 0.23
C THR A 444 -6.55 12.39 -0.33
N THR A 445 -6.63 11.07 -0.40
CA THR A 445 -5.66 10.26 -1.13
C THR A 445 -6.15 10.00 -2.57
N PRO A 446 -5.26 9.68 -3.54
CA PRO A 446 -5.66 9.33 -4.89
C PRO A 446 -6.68 8.19 -4.97
N ILE A 447 -6.54 7.14 -4.13
CA ILE A 447 -7.51 6.04 -4.09
C ILE A 447 -8.90 6.50 -3.64
N GLN A 448 -8.97 7.45 -2.69
CA GLN A 448 -10.25 8.01 -2.27
C GLN A 448 -10.92 8.81 -3.40
N LEU A 449 -10.15 9.57 -4.19
CA LEU A 449 -10.70 10.29 -5.34
C LEU A 449 -11.17 9.35 -6.45
N ALA A 450 -10.44 8.26 -6.72
CA ALA A 450 -10.89 7.23 -7.66
C ALA A 450 -12.18 6.55 -7.17
N ASN A 451 -12.29 6.28 -5.86
CA ASN A 451 -13.50 5.73 -5.25
C ASN A 451 -14.71 6.68 -5.36
N VAL A 452 -14.50 7.99 -5.20
CA VAL A 452 -15.56 8.99 -5.46
C VAL A 452 -16.06 8.88 -6.89
N MET A 453 -15.16 8.67 -7.87
CA MET A 453 -15.56 8.49 -9.27
C MET A 453 -16.30 7.16 -9.48
N ALA A 454 -15.91 6.10 -8.81
CA ALA A 454 -16.64 4.82 -8.83
C ALA A 454 -18.06 4.99 -8.24
N ALA A 455 -18.20 5.71 -7.14
CA ALA A 455 -19.51 6.01 -6.55
C ALA A 455 -20.38 6.87 -7.48
N ILE A 456 -19.81 7.81 -8.23
CA ILE A 456 -20.54 8.60 -9.22
C ILE A 456 -20.93 7.73 -10.42
N ALA A 457 -20.03 6.87 -10.90
CA ALA A 457 -20.31 5.93 -11.99
C ALA A 457 -21.50 4.99 -11.68
N ASN A 458 -21.59 4.54 -10.44
CA ASN A 458 -22.66 3.68 -9.95
C ASN A 458 -23.89 4.45 -9.42
N LYS A 459 -23.93 5.78 -9.56
CA LYS A 459 -25.05 6.62 -9.13
C LYS A 459 -25.41 6.45 -7.65
N GLY A 460 -24.39 6.41 -6.77
CA GLY A 460 -24.59 6.51 -5.33
C GLY A 460 -24.13 5.33 -4.48
N TYR A 461 -23.45 4.34 -5.07
CA TYR A 461 -22.83 3.27 -4.30
C TYR A 461 -21.42 2.94 -4.83
N TYR A 462 -20.62 2.28 -4.00
CA TYR A 462 -19.30 1.79 -4.38
C TYR A 462 -18.99 0.49 -3.63
N TYR A 463 -18.14 -0.32 -4.23
CA TYR A 463 -17.49 -1.44 -3.55
C TYR A 463 -16.18 -0.99 -2.97
N THR A 464 -15.78 -1.55 -1.83
CA THR A 464 -14.46 -1.25 -1.26
C THR A 464 -13.38 -1.60 -2.29
N PRO A 465 -12.52 -0.63 -2.67
CA PRO A 465 -11.43 -0.92 -3.60
C PRO A 465 -10.52 -2.01 -3.04
N HIS A 466 -10.23 -3.04 -3.84
CA HIS A 466 -9.44 -4.20 -3.42
C HIS A 466 -8.54 -4.70 -4.54
N ILE A 467 -7.48 -5.42 -4.14
CA ILE A 467 -6.38 -5.83 -5.03
C ILE A 467 -6.38 -7.36 -5.29
N VAL A 468 -7.01 -8.17 -4.45
CA VAL A 468 -7.06 -9.63 -4.62
C VAL A 468 -8.44 -10.06 -5.09
N LYS A 469 -8.47 -10.72 -6.25
CA LYS A 469 -9.66 -11.26 -6.89
C LYS A 469 -9.97 -12.68 -6.44
N LYS A 470 -8.94 -13.55 -6.38
CA LYS A 470 -9.09 -14.95 -6.00
C LYS A 470 -7.94 -15.40 -5.11
N ILE A 471 -8.25 -16.32 -4.20
CA ILE A 471 -7.31 -17.05 -3.36
C ILE A 471 -7.54 -18.54 -3.65
N ASP A 472 -6.50 -19.27 -4.05
CA ASP A 472 -6.57 -20.70 -4.41
C ASP A 472 -7.68 -20.98 -5.45
N ASN A 473 -7.76 -20.15 -6.50
CA ASN A 473 -8.77 -20.20 -7.57
C ASN A 473 -10.24 -19.98 -7.10
N LYS A 474 -10.47 -19.64 -5.83
CA LYS A 474 -11.78 -19.28 -5.30
C LYS A 474 -11.88 -17.76 -5.18
N VAL A 475 -13.06 -17.22 -5.52
CA VAL A 475 -13.35 -15.79 -5.31
C VAL A 475 -13.10 -15.44 -3.84
N THR A 476 -12.55 -14.24 -3.60
CA THR A 476 -12.25 -13.77 -2.25
C THR A 476 -13.42 -13.99 -1.30
N PRO A 477 -13.21 -14.59 -0.12
CA PRO A 477 -14.28 -14.89 0.83
C PRO A 477 -14.73 -13.64 1.63
N PHE A 478 -14.08 -12.50 1.44
CA PHE A 478 -14.29 -11.30 2.24
C PHE A 478 -15.49 -10.50 1.73
N LYS A 479 -16.57 -10.49 2.51
CA LYS A 479 -17.84 -9.80 2.18
C LYS A 479 -17.66 -8.30 2.00
N GLU A 480 -16.73 -7.69 2.71
CA GLU A 480 -16.42 -6.25 2.63
C GLU A 480 -16.02 -5.77 1.23
N TYR A 481 -15.61 -6.69 0.33
CA TYR A 481 -15.25 -6.36 -1.06
C TYR A 481 -16.37 -6.69 -2.05
N THR A 482 -17.37 -7.46 -1.63
CA THR A 482 -18.48 -7.90 -2.50
C THR A 482 -19.81 -7.23 -2.15
N GLU A 483 -19.92 -6.58 -0.99
CA GLU A 483 -21.11 -5.84 -0.57
C GLU A 483 -20.96 -4.34 -0.89
N PRO A 484 -21.96 -3.73 -1.56
CA PRO A 484 -21.90 -2.32 -1.89
C PRO A 484 -22.10 -1.43 -0.66
N LYS A 485 -21.33 -0.36 -0.59
CA LYS A 485 -21.49 0.74 0.37
C LYS A 485 -22.22 1.88 -0.30
N HIS A 486 -23.27 2.39 0.33
CA HIS A 486 -24.12 3.43 -0.22
C HIS A 486 -23.71 4.83 0.30
N THR A 487 -23.74 5.79 -0.61
CA THR A 487 -23.68 7.20 -0.23
C THR A 487 -25.03 7.65 0.32
N THR A 488 -25.04 8.78 1.00
CA THR A 488 -26.28 9.40 1.51
C THR A 488 -26.97 10.30 0.49
N ILE A 489 -26.61 10.16 -0.79
CA ILE A 489 -27.13 10.96 -1.92
C ILE A 489 -28.11 10.11 -2.75
N ASP A 490 -29.28 10.64 -3.02
CA ASP A 490 -30.27 9.96 -3.87
C ASP A 490 -29.74 9.76 -5.29
N PRO A 491 -29.98 8.60 -5.93
CA PRO A 491 -29.52 8.28 -7.29
C PRO A 491 -29.93 9.32 -8.34
N LYS A 492 -31.08 9.96 -8.21
CA LYS A 492 -31.60 10.99 -9.14
C LYS A 492 -30.68 12.21 -9.31
N HIS A 493 -29.80 12.48 -8.32
CA HIS A 493 -28.91 13.65 -8.33
C HIS A 493 -27.62 13.42 -9.11
N PHE A 494 -27.29 12.18 -9.49
CA PHE A 494 -26.05 11.86 -10.17
C PHE A 494 -26.09 12.21 -11.67
N ASP A 495 -27.22 12.03 -12.36
CA ASP A 495 -27.33 12.28 -13.81
C ASP A 495 -26.97 13.73 -14.21
N PRO A 496 -27.46 14.78 -13.54
CA PRO A 496 -27.03 16.15 -13.84
C PRO A 496 -25.52 16.36 -13.65
N ILE A 497 -24.92 15.69 -12.66
CA ILE A 497 -23.48 15.79 -12.38
C ILE A 497 -22.66 15.12 -13.48
N ILE A 498 -23.02 13.89 -13.86
CA ILE A 498 -22.39 13.14 -14.94
C ILE A 498 -22.47 13.94 -16.25
N ARG A 499 -23.61 14.54 -16.57
CA ARG A 499 -23.77 15.41 -17.76
C ARG A 499 -22.88 16.64 -17.68
N GLY A 500 -22.77 17.31 -16.52
CA GLY A 500 -21.88 18.46 -16.33
C GLY A 500 -20.40 18.08 -16.48
N MET A 501 -20.00 16.91 -15.97
CA MET A 501 -18.66 16.34 -16.14
C MET A 501 -18.38 15.93 -17.60
N ASN A 502 -19.38 15.38 -18.30
CA ASN A 502 -19.26 15.07 -19.71
C ASN A 502 -19.13 16.35 -20.55
N MET A 503 -19.87 17.40 -20.21
CA MET A 503 -19.72 18.71 -20.86
C MET A 503 -18.34 19.32 -20.61
N ALA A 504 -17.72 19.08 -19.43
CA ALA A 504 -16.33 19.48 -19.17
C ALA A 504 -15.34 18.79 -20.14
N TYR A 505 -15.60 17.53 -20.49
CA TYR A 505 -14.84 16.76 -21.46
C TYR A 505 -15.07 17.23 -22.91
N LEU A 506 -16.32 17.46 -23.31
CA LEU A 506 -16.65 17.82 -24.69
C LEU A 506 -16.26 19.25 -25.03
N ALA A 507 -16.55 20.22 -24.16
CA ALA A 507 -16.40 21.64 -24.47
C ALA A 507 -15.75 22.48 -23.36
N GLY A 508 -15.44 21.86 -22.20
CA GLY A 508 -14.95 22.57 -21.03
C GLY A 508 -13.45 22.42 -20.78
N THR A 509 -13.12 22.36 -19.50
CA THR A 509 -11.71 22.34 -19.01
C THR A 509 -10.94 21.07 -19.37
N ALA A 510 -11.61 19.97 -19.69
CA ALA A 510 -11.01 18.68 -20.04
C ALA A 510 -10.96 18.39 -21.56
N ARG A 511 -11.39 19.32 -22.42
CA ARG A 511 -11.52 19.11 -23.89
C ARG A 511 -10.27 18.60 -24.61
N ARG A 512 -9.06 18.85 -24.05
CA ARG A 512 -7.80 18.38 -24.64
C ARG A 512 -7.55 16.90 -24.44
N THR A 513 -8.38 16.22 -23.64
CA THR A 513 -8.22 14.80 -23.29
C THR A 513 -9.16 13.90 -24.09
N GLN A 514 -9.83 14.43 -25.13
CA GLN A 514 -10.79 13.68 -25.93
C GLN A 514 -10.14 12.46 -26.61
N ILE A 515 -10.92 11.37 -26.63
CA ILE A 515 -10.58 10.09 -27.27
C ILE A 515 -11.69 9.79 -28.26
N ASP A 516 -11.34 9.57 -29.51
CA ASP A 516 -12.32 9.26 -30.55
C ASP A 516 -13.12 8.01 -30.19
N GLY A 517 -14.44 8.12 -30.27
CA GLY A 517 -15.37 7.01 -30.01
C GLY A 517 -15.56 6.64 -28.53
N ILE A 518 -14.98 7.40 -27.58
CA ILE A 518 -15.19 7.17 -26.14
C ILE A 518 -15.78 8.42 -25.49
N ASN A 519 -16.96 8.25 -24.91
CA ASN A 519 -17.63 9.31 -24.16
C ASN A 519 -17.22 9.27 -22.68
N ILE A 520 -16.68 10.37 -22.15
CA ILE A 520 -16.07 10.41 -20.82
C ILE A 520 -16.74 11.50 -19.98
N ALA A 521 -16.98 11.22 -18.71
CA ALA A 521 -17.29 12.24 -17.73
C ALA A 521 -16.03 12.53 -16.91
N ALA A 522 -15.54 13.78 -16.99
CA ALA A 522 -14.25 14.15 -16.42
C ALA A 522 -14.28 15.46 -15.63
N LYS A 523 -13.32 15.62 -14.73
CA LYS A 523 -13.11 16.88 -14.01
C LYS A 523 -11.62 17.14 -13.81
N THR A 524 -11.17 18.29 -14.28
CA THR A 524 -9.82 18.81 -14.02
C THR A 524 -9.72 19.43 -12.63
N GLY A 525 -8.56 19.32 -12.02
CA GLY A 525 -8.24 19.92 -10.75
C GLY A 525 -6.89 20.62 -10.74
N THR A 526 -6.82 21.61 -9.89
CA THR A 526 -5.60 22.32 -9.51
C THR A 526 -5.82 22.77 -8.06
N ALA A 527 -4.82 22.66 -7.23
CA ALA A 527 -4.85 23.16 -5.87
C ALA A 527 -3.64 24.07 -5.65
N GLU A 528 -3.78 25.10 -4.82
CA GLU A 528 -2.61 25.92 -4.47
C GLU A 528 -1.60 25.08 -3.71
N ASN A 529 -0.34 25.14 -4.15
CA ASN A 529 0.78 24.43 -3.54
C ASN A 529 1.78 25.41 -2.93
N PHE A 530 2.03 25.28 -1.64
CA PHE A 530 3.01 26.13 -0.97
C PHE A 530 3.64 25.40 0.20
N ILE A 531 4.86 25.81 0.51
CA ILE A 531 5.56 25.41 1.73
C ILE A 531 5.88 26.64 2.59
N ARG A 532 6.16 26.41 3.86
CA ARG A 532 6.67 27.48 4.73
C ARG A 532 8.14 27.23 5.01
N VAL A 533 8.98 28.15 4.58
CA VAL A 533 10.42 28.15 4.83
C VAL A 533 10.75 29.34 5.74
N ASN A 534 11.31 29.08 6.92
CA ASN A 534 11.61 30.11 7.91
C ASN A 534 10.41 31.03 8.24
N GLY A 535 9.21 30.44 8.36
CA GLY A 535 7.96 31.15 8.64
C GLY A 535 7.33 31.88 7.45
N LYS A 536 8.04 32.02 6.31
CA LYS A 536 7.54 32.66 5.10
C LYS A 536 6.88 31.65 4.17
N ARG A 537 5.72 32.02 3.62
CA ARG A 537 5.04 31.22 2.58
C ARG A 537 5.82 31.32 1.27
N MET A 538 6.26 30.20 0.74
CA MET A 538 6.86 30.05 -0.58
C MET A 538 5.91 29.31 -1.50
N GLN A 539 5.49 29.94 -2.59
CA GLN A 539 4.62 29.33 -3.59
C GLN A 539 5.44 28.33 -4.43
N LEU A 540 4.94 27.09 -4.51
CA LEU A 540 5.43 26.07 -5.42
C LEU A 540 4.54 25.99 -6.66
N THR A 541 4.96 25.21 -7.65
CA THR A 541 4.12 24.89 -8.81
C THR A 541 2.95 24.03 -8.38
N ASP A 542 1.75 24.37 -8.81
CA ASP A 542 0.52 23.70 -8.44
C ASP A 542 0.47 22.26 -8.97
N PRO A 543 -0.18 21.32 -8.27
CA PRO A 543 -0.37 19.96 -8.75
C PRO A 543 -1.36 19.91 -9.90
N SER A 544 -1.17 18.96 -10.79
CA SER A 544 -2.09 18.58 -11.85
C SER A 544 -2.96 17.43 -11.35
N ILE A 545 -4.28 17.63 -11.31
CA ILE A 545 -5.25 16.65 -10.83
C ILE A 545 -6.28 16.39 -11.92
N PHE A 546 -6.62 15.14 -12.12
CA PHE A 546 -7.66 14.75 -13.06
C PHE A 546 -8.41 13.53 -12.56
N VAL A 547 -9.74 13.57 -12.66
CA VAL A 547 -10.60 12.44 -12.35
C VAL A 547 -11.58 12.21 -13.49
N ALA A 548 -11.89 10.96 -13.76
CA ALA A 548 -12.82 10.59 -14.81
C ALA A 548 -13.50 9.24 -14.58
N LEU A 549 -14.62 9.04 -15.26
CA LEU A 549 -15.23 7.74 -15.47
C LEU A 549 -15.51 7.54 -16.97
N ALA A 550 -15.37 6.32 -17.45
CA ALA A 550 -15.52 5.99 -18.86
C ALA A 550 -15.93 4.52 -19.08
N PRO A 551 -16.71 4.21 -20.16
CA PRO A 551 -17.57 5.16 -20.89
C PRO A 551 -18.71 5.70 -20.01
N VAL A 552 -19.34 6.81 -20.40
CA VAL A 552 -20.47 7.40 -19.63
C VAL A 552 -21.66 6.45 -19.57
N GLU A 553 -21.93 5.73 -20.65
CA GLU A 553 -23.10 4.88 -20.84
C GLU A 553 -23.02 3.59 -19.99
N ASP A 554 -21.83 3.00 -19.89
CA ASP A 554 -21.55 1.78 -19.13
C ASP A 554 -20.14 1.85 -18.54
N PRO A 555 -19.94 2.54 -17.40
CA PRO A 555 -18.62 2.78 -16.85
C PRO A 555 -17.84 1.50 -16.56
N LYS A 556 -16.66 1.36 -17.19
CA LYS A 556 -15.72 0.25 -17.01
C LYS A 556 -14.51 0.66 -16.19
N ILE A 557 -14.20 1.96 -16.15
CA ILE A 557 -13.06 2.51 -15.44
C ILE A 557 -13.43 3.82 -14.76
N ALA A 558 -13.12 3.94 -13.48
CA ALA A 558 -13.08 5.16 -12.71
C ALA A 558 -11.62 5.44 -12.35
N ILE A 559 -11.10 6.61 -12.74
CA ILE A 559 -9.68 6.92 -12.61
C ILE A 559 -9.45 8.24 -11.90
N ALA A 560 -8.43 8.29 -11.06
CA ALA A 560 -7.87 9.51 -10.48
C ALA A 560 -6.37 9.55 -10.76
N VAL A 561 -5.90 10.67 -11.29
CA VAL A 561 -4.49 10.94 -11.53
C VAL A 561 -4.09 12.21 -10.80
N PHE A 562 -3.06 12.09 -10.00
CA PHE A 562 -2.46 13.21 -9.29
C PHE A 562 -0.98 13.31 -9.66
N VAL A 563 -0.54 14.48 -10.14
CA VAL A 563 0.87 14.73 -10.46
C VAL A 563 1.33 15.98 -9.69
N GLU A 564 2.28 15.77 -8.78
CA GLU A 564 2.88 16.84 -8.00
C GLU A 564 3.56 17.87 -8.94
N ASN A 565 3.41 19.16 -8.65
CA ASN A 565 4.02 20.25 -9.41
C ASN A 565 3.73 20.21 -10.92
N GLY A 566 2.57 19.64 -11.31
CA GLY A 566 2.19 19.42 -12.72
C GLY A 566 1.45 20.59 -13.38
N TYR A 567 1.40 21.76 -12.74
CA TYR A 567 0.81 23.03 -13.16
C TYR A 567 -0.72 23.08 -13.07
N TYR A 568 -1.45 22.38 -13.93
CA TYR A 568 -2.91 22.32 -13.92
C TYR A 568 -3.43 21.02 -14.55
N GLY A 569 -4.65 20.63 -14.23
CA GLY A 569 -5.20 19.31 -14.53
C GLY A 569 -5.13 18.88 -15.99
N ALA A 570 -5.39 19.78 -16.93
CA ALA A 570 -5.36 19.48 -18.37
C ALA A 570 -3.94 19.44 -18.96
N ARG A 571 -2.88 19.73 -18.18
CA ARG A 571 -1.50 19.79 -18.70
C ARG A 571 -0.74 18.48 -18.60
N VAL A 572 -0.95 17.72 -17.51
CA VAL A 572 -0.24 16.47 -17.26
C VAL A 572 -1.20 15.34 -16.83
N ALA A 573 -1.95 15.51 -15.74
CA ALA A 573 -2.80 14.45 -15.20
C ALA A 573 -3.93 14.05 -16.17
N GLY A 574 -4.56 15.01 -16.85
CA GLY A 574 -5.59 14.74 -17.84
C GLY A 574 -5.11 13.92 -19.04
N PRO A 575 -4.03 14.35 -19.73
CA PRO A 575 -3.38 13.55 -20.76
C PRO A 575 -3.06 12.12 -20.31
N ILE A 576 -2.41 11.94 -19.15
CA ILE A 576 -2.09 10.63 -18.61
C ILE A 576 -3.36 9.80 -18.38
N ALA A 577 -4.37 10.36 -17.70
CA ALA A 577 -5.63 9.66 -17.46
C ALA A 577 -6.31 9.22 -18.76
N SER A 578 -6.33 10.09 -19.79
CA SER A 578 -6.95 9.77 -21.08
C SER A 578 -6.20 8.68 -21.84
N LEU A 579 -4.88 8.65 -21.78
CA LEU A 579 -4.07 7.57 -22.36
C LEU A 579 -4.31 6.23 -21.64
N MET A 580 -4.40 6.24 -20.31
CA MET A 580 -4.74 5.05 -19.51
C MET A 580 -6.14 4.53 -19.87
N ILE A 581 -7.14 5.40 -20.01
CA ILE A 581 -8.50 5.03 -20.42
C ILE A 581 -8.49 4.44 -21.83
N GLU A 582 -7.78 5.07 -22.78
CA GLU A 582 -7.66 4.56 -24.15
C GLU A 582 -7.01 3.18 -24.19
N LYS A 583 -5.89 3.01 -23.50
CA LYS A 583 -5.18 1.73 -23.38
C LYS A 583 -6.09 0.64 -22.82
N TYR A 584 -6.82 0.93 -21.74
CA TYR A 584 -7.70 -0.04 -21.11
C TYR A 584 -8.91 -0.44 -21.96
N LEU A 585 -9.57 0.54 -22.61
CA LEU A 585 -10.82 0.30 -23.35
C LEU A 585 -10.60 -0.19 -24.79
N LYS A 586 -9.48 0.19 -25.42
CA LYS A 586 -9.16 -0.18 -26.81
C LYS A 586 -8.06 -1.22 -26.95
N GLY A 587 -7.37 -1.56 -25.85
CA GLY A 587 -6.19 -2.45 -25.85
C GLY A 587 -4.91 -1.75 -26.31
N GLU A 588 -5.00 -0.72 -27.16
CA GLU A 588 -3.87 0.03 -27.72
C GLU A 588 -4.14 1.54 -27.68
N VAL A 589 -3.06 2.30 -27.78
CA VAL A 589 -3.12 3.77 -27.86
C VAL A 589 -2.93 4.19 -29.30
N TYR A 590 -3.89 4.92 -29.85
CA TYR A 590 -3.86 5.41 -31.23
C TYR A 590 -3.33 6.84 -31.33
N ARG A 591 -3.29 7.59 -30.22
CA ARG A 591 -2.80 8.98 -30.16
C ARG A 591 -1.29 9.04 -29.89
N CYS A 592 -0.48 8.43 -30.77
CA CYS A 592 0.97 8.24 -30.58
C CYS A 592 1.75 9.54 -30.31
N ASP A 593 1.43 10.63 -31.01
CA ASP A 593 2.09 11.93 -30.76
C ASP A 593 1.77 12.51 -29.39
N PHE A 594 0.55 12.31 -28.93
CA PHE A 594 0.10 12.76 -27.62
C PHE A 594 0.75 11.91 -26.51
N GLU A 595 0.88 10.61 -26.74
CA GLU A 595 1.61 9.68 -25.87
C GLU A 595 3.08 10.07 -25.76
N ARG A 596 3.76 10.28 -26.90
CA ARG A 596 5.18 10.69 -26.96
C ARG A 596 5.42 11.97 -26.16
N GLN A 597 4.55 12.96 -26.30
CA GLN A 597 4.63 14.21 -25.52
C GLN A 597 4.55 13.96 -24.01
N MET A 598 3.78 12.98 -23.56
CA MET A 598 3.68 12.66 -22.14
C MET A 598 4.85 11.82 -21.64
N LEU A 599 5.40 10.95 -22.46
CA LEU A 599 6.60 10.16 -22.14
C LEU A 599 7.83 11.06 -22.02
N GLU A 600 8.03 11.98 -22.96
CA GLU A 600 9.17 12.92 -22.97
C GLU A 600 9.08 14.00 -21.89
N LYS A 601 7.89 14.21 -21.32
CA LYS A 601 7.67 15.29 -20.35
C LYS A 601 8.31 14.99 -19.01
N SER A 602 9.36 15.73 -18.63
CA SER A 602 10.00 15.71 -17.32
C SER A 602 9.54 16.88 -16.43
N LEU A 603 9.34 16.59 -15.14
CA LEU A 603 9.07 17.56 -14.09
C LEU A 603 10.16 17.58 -13.02
N GLU A 604 11.28 16.90 -13.22
CA GLU A 604 12.37 16.81 -12.25
C GLU A 604 12.86 18.17 -11.77
N HIS A 605 12.97 19.14 -12.69
CA HIS A 605 13.35 20.51 -12.36
C HIS A 605 12.36 21.20 -11.39
N GLU A 606 11.10 20.79 -11.37
CA GLU A 606 10.10 21.32 -10.44
C GLU A 606 10.27 20.77 -9.03
N TYR A 607 10.69 19.51 -8.90
CA TYR A 607 10.90 18.87 -7.60
C TYR A 607 12.14 19.38 -6.87
N LEU A 608 13.09 19.96 -7.59
CA LEU A 608 14.28 20.58 -7.04
C LEU A 608 14.04 22.02 -6.56
N LYS A 609 12.98 22.70 -6.97
CA LYS A 609 12.67 24.11 -6.62
C LYS A 609 12.66 24.39 -5.11
N PRO A 610 12.08 23.54 -4.25
CA PRO A 610 12.08 23.78 -2.80
C PRO A 610 13.48 23.90 -2.21
N TYR A 611 14.44 23.26 -2.83
CA TYR A 611 15.83 23.17 -2.37
C TYR A 611 16.71 24.28 -2.94
N LEU A 612 16.33 24.88 -4.06
CA LEU A 612 17.08 25.97 -4.70
C LEU A 612 17.18 27.23 -3.83
N GLY A 613 16.23 27.45 -2.92
CA GLY A 613 16.27 28.53 -1.93
C GLY A 613 17.16 28.25 -0.72
N GLN A 614 17.70 27.05 -0.59
CA GLN A 614 18.52 26.58 0.55
C GLN A 614 19.90 26.17 0.01
N LYS A 615 20.92 27.04 0.20
CA LYS A 615 22.28 26.85 -0.35
C LYS A 615 22.93 25.49 -0.09
N PHE A 616 22.54 24.78 0.97
CA PHE A 616 23.11 23.47 1.31
C PHE A 616 22.61 22.30 0.46
N TYR A 617 21.54 22.45 -0.31
CA TYR A 617 21.05 21.43 -1.24
C TYR A 617 21.65 21.53 -2.65
N ILE A 618 22.33 22.63 -2.96
CA ILE A 618 22.98 22.84 -4.26
C ILE A 618 24.29 22.03 -4.37
N ASN A 619 24.85 21.60 -3.23
CA ASN A 619 26.14 20.90 -3.15
C ASN A 619 26.00 19.40 -2.88
N GLN A 620 24.79 18.83 -2.96
CA GLN A 620 24.52 17.40 -2.89
C GLN A 620 24.05 16.86 -4.23
#